data_03b53b16b633c5397d44ef5cd3ee9fbc
#
_entry.id   03b53b16b633c5397d44ef5cd3ee9fbc
#
_cell.length_a   1.000
_cell.length_b   1.000
_cell.length_c   1.000
_cell.angle_alpha   90.00
_cell.angle_beta   90.00
_cell.angle_gamma   90.00
#
_symmetry.space_group_name_H-M   'P 1'
#
loop_
_entity.id
_entity.type
_entity.pdbx_description
1 polymer ?
#
loop_
_entity_poly.entity_id
_entity_poly.type
_entity_poly.pdbx_seq_one_letter_code
_entity_poly.pdbx_strand_id
1 'polypeptide(L)'
;MCIRDRDKRSKVEAAALTLVKDSNPQDEVFVVNFNDEAFNDLPHGKDFTSDIKEMEEALTRIDSRGGTAMRDAIRMSIDHLKEKAHKDKKVLVVVTDGNDNSSLVSLENLVKSSQQSGVLIYSVGLLSEEERREAKRAERALAALAEATGGEAFFPKDVSEVERIAHVVARNIRNQYSIVYTPANQSMDGSFRQIRVVAKGPGSPTVRTRSGYYATPDQANSSAHTALNP
;
A
#
# COMPACT_ATOMS: atom_id res chain seq x y z
N MET A 1 -8.02 -0.68 -7.21
CA MET A 1 -9.23 -0.24 -6.46
C MET A 1 -10.43 -1.07 -6.90
N CYS A 2 -11.24 -1.54 -5.99
CA CYS A 2 -12.52 -2.22 -6.31
C CYS A 2 -13.58 -1.68 -5.37
N ILE A 3 -14.62 -1.05 -5.91
CA ILE A 3 -15.75 -0.51 -5.15
C ILE A 3 -17.02 -0.68 -5.97
N ARG A 4 -17.98 -1.44 -5.46
CA ARG A 4 -19.21 -1.83 -6.16
C ARG A 4 -20.29 -0.74 -6.11
N ASP A 5 -20.32 0.03 -5.03
CA ASP A 5 -21.28 1.10 -4.83
C ASP A 5 -20.84 2.37 -5.57
N ARG A 6 -21.70 2.88 -6.46
CA ARG A 6 -21.38 4.05 -7.29
C ARG A 6 -21.14 5.32 -6.47
N ASP A 7 -21.89 5.52 -5.39
CA ASP A 7 -21.75 6.72 -4.53
C ASP A 7 -20.46 6.65 -3.69
N LYS A 8 -20.09 5.47 -3.19
CA LYS A 8 -18.81 5.26 -2.53
C LYS A 8 -17.64 5.46 -3.48
N ARG A 9 -17.78 5.00 -4.73
CA ARG A 9 -16.76 5.09 -5.75
C ARG A 9 -16.36 6.53 -6.06
N SER A 10 -17.31 7.43 -6.33
CA SER A 10 -17.00 8.83 -6.64
C SER A 10 -16.27 9.54 -5.50
N LYS A 11 -16.59 9.24 -4.25
CA LYS A 11 -15.90 9.80 -3.08
C LYS A 11 -14.49 9.26 -2.94
N VAL A 12 -14.27 7.98 -3.25
CA VAL A 12 -12.93 7.39 -3.21
C VAL A 12 -12.05 7.88 -4.36
N GLU A 13 -12.61 8.04 -5.54
CA GLU A 13 -11.92 8.67 -6.67
C GLU A 13 -11.46 10.09 -6.31
N ALA A 14 -12.35 10.90 -5.73
CA ALA A 14 -12.02 12.25 -5.25
C ALA A 14 -10.92 12.23 -4.17
N ALA A 15 -10.98 11.29 -3.23
CA ALA A 15 -9.96 11.15 -2.19
C ALA A 15 -8.60 10.66 -2.74
N ALA A 16 -8.61 9.77 -3.73
CA ALA A 16 -7.39 9.34 -4.42
C ALA A 16 -6.74 10.53 -5.16
N LEU A 17 -7.54 11.35 -5.83
CA LEU A 17 -7.05 12.59 -6.46
C LEU A 17 -6.54 13.60 -5.43
N THR A 18 -7.18 13.71 -4.28
CA THR A 18 -6.70 14.55 -3.18
C THR A 18 -5.34 14.08 -2.68
N LEU A 19 -5.16 12.76 -2.49
CA LEU A 19 -3.88 12.18 -2.11
C LEU A 19 -2.77 12.55 -3.09
N VAL A 20 -3.05 12.46 -4.40
CA VAL A 20 -2.08 12.82 -5.45
C VAL A 20 -1.80 14.32 -5.48
N LYS A 21 -2.82 15.16 -5.36
CA LYS A 21 -2.65 16.63 -5.29
C LYS A 21 -1.83 17.07 -4.09
N ASP A 22 -1.97 16.36 -2.98
CA ASP A 22 -1.20 16.58 -1.76
C ASP A 22 0.22 16.00 -1.84
N SER A 23 0.54 15.21 -2.84
CA SER A 23 1.86 14.63 -3.10
C SER A 23 2.80 15.65 -3.77
N ASN A 24 4.08 15.29 -3.88
CA ASN A 24 5.04 16.13 -4.59
C ASN A 24 4.77 16.04 -6.11
N PRO A 25 4.81 17.15 -6.87
CA PRO A 25 4.68 17.13 -8.32
C PRO A 25 5.70 16.24 -9.06
N GLN A 26 6.79 15.86 -8.38
CA GLN A 26 7.81 14.94 -8.90
C GLN A 26 7.57 13.48 -8.52
N ASP A 27 6.50 13.17 -7.82
CA ASP A 27 6.16 11.80 -7.47
C ASP A 27 5.68 11.04 -8.71
N GLU A 28 6.09 9.78 -8.80
CA GLU A 28 5.67 8.84 -9.82
C GLU A 28 4.45 8.08 -9.31
N VAL A 29 3.34 8.16 -10.03
CA VAL A 29 2.08 7.54 -9.60
C VAL A 29 1.57 6.58 -10.67
N PHE A 30 0.96 5.48 -10.26
CA PHE A 30 0.27 4.53 -11.13
C PHE A 30 -1.04 4.07 -10.49
N VAL A 31 -1.92 3.51 -11.29
CA VAL A 31 -3.24 3.01 -10.87
C VAL A 31 -3.40 1.56 -11.29
N VAL A 32 -3.70 0.71 -10.32
CA VAL A 32 -4.14 -0.66 -10.55
C VAL A 32 -5.59 -0.79 -10.11
N ASN A 33 -6.47 -1.09 -11.05
CA ASN A 33 -7.84 -1.46 -10.77
C ASN A 33 -7.97 -2.99 -10.74
N PHE A 34 -8.94 -3.50 -10.00
CA PHE A 34 -9.17 -4.93 -9.89
C PHE A 34 -10.64 -5.27 -9.67
N ASN A 35 -11.03 -6.39 -10.26
CA ASN A 35 -12.28 -7.11 -10.06
C ASN A 35 -11.94 -8.60 -9.92
N ASP A 36 -12.34 -9.46 -10.86
CA ASP A 36 -11.88 -10.85 -10.94
C ASP A 36 -10.39 -10.97 -11.26
N GLU A 37 -9.83 -9.94 -11.89
CA GLU A 37 -8.41 -9.81 -12.28
C GLU A 37 -7.87 -8.42 -11.89
N ALA A 38 -6.56 -8.23 -12.02
CA ALA A 38 -5.87 -6.97 -11.77
C ALA A 38 -5.43 -6.31 -13.08
N PHE A 39 -5.60 -5.00 -13.20
CA PHE A 39 -5.30 -4.22 -14.41
C PHE A 39 -4.48 -2.98 -14.08
N ASN A 40 -3.39 -2.74 -14.82
CA ASN A 40 -2.74 -1.43 -14.83
C ASN A 40 -3.49 -0.54 -15.83
N ASP A 41 -4.12 0.51 -15.33
CA ASP A 41 -5.03 1.36 -16.09
C ASP A 41 -4.41 2.67 -16.60
N LEU A 42 -3.10 2.84 -16.47
CA LEU A 42 -2.42 3.93 -17.16
C LEU A 42 -2.44 3.73 -18.69
N PRO A 43 -2.27 4.80 -19.48
CA PRO A 43 -2.14 4.70 -20.92
C PRO A 43 -1.06 3.69 -21.34
N HIS A 44 -1.31 2.97 -22.43
CA HIS A 44 -0.40 1.92 -22.90
C HIS A 44 1.04 2.45 -23.09
N GLY A 45 1.98 1.73 -22.51
CA GLY A 45 3.41 2.07 -22.56
C GLY A 45 3.88 3.04 -21.48
N LYS A 46 3.00 3.45 -20.55
CA LYS A 46 3.37 4.25 -19.38
C LYS A 46 3.40 3.37 -18.13
N ASP A 47 4.56 3.37 -17.48
CA ASP A 47 4.73 2.71 -16.17
C ASP A 47 4.21 3.60 -15.04
N PHE A 48 4.41 4.93 -15.15
CA PHE A 48 4.00 5.94 -14.16
C PHE A 48 3.54 7.22 -14.85
N THR A 49 2.82 8.05 -14.10
CA THR A 49 2.44 9.41 -14.51
C THR A 49 2.54 10.38 -13.34
N SER A 50 2.75 11.65 -13.64
CA SER A 50 2.56 12.78 -12.74
C SER A 50 1.39 13.67 -13.19
N ASP A 51 0.69 13.30 -14.27
CA ASP A 51 -0.45 14.04 -14.80
C ASP A 51 -1.74 13.63 -14.08
N ILE A 52 -2.36 14.60 -13.41
CA ILE A 52 -3.60 14.40 -12.66
C ILE A 52 -4.76 13.95 -13.56
N LYS A 53 -4.81 14.41 -14.83
CA LYS A 53 -5.87 14.01 -15.78
C LYS A 53 -5.75 12.54 -16.16
N GLU A 54 -4.54 12.06 -16.42
CA GLU A 54 -4.30 10.63 -16.70
C GLU A 54 -4.68 9.76 -15.51
N MET A 55 -4.41 10.24 -14.29
CA MET A 55 -4.83 9.57 -13.06
C MET A 55 -6.36 9.52 -12.92
N GLU A 56 -7.02 10.62 -13.20
CA GLU A 56 -8.50 10.73 -13.16
C GLU A 56 -9.13 9.77 -14.19
N GLU A 57 -8.62 9.75 -15.41
CA GLU A 57 -9.05 8.81 -16.44
C GLU A 57 -8.82 7.35 -16.03
N ALA A 58 -7.66 7.02 -15.45
CA ALA A 58 -7.35 5.67 -14.99
C ALA A 58 -8.28 5.23 -13.85
N LEU A 59 -8.55 6.11 -12.89
CA LEU A 59 -9.49 5.83 -11.78
C LEU A 59 -10.92 5.60 -12.25
N THR A 60 -11.37 6.25 -13.34
CA THR A 60 -12.73 6.11 -13.86
C THR A 60 -12.95 4.84 -14.69
N ARG A 61 -11.89 4.15 -15.13
CA ARG A 61 -11.99 2.93 -15.95
C ARG A 61 -12.43 1.69 -15.19
N ILE A 62 -12.64 1.77 -13.89
CA ILE A 62 -12.98 0.62 -13.06
C ILE A 62 -14.29 -0.02 -13.51
N ASP A 63 -14.25 -1.30 -13.86
CA ASP A 63 -15.43 -2.15 -13.96
C ASP A 63 -15.65 -2.83 -12.59
N SER A 64 -16.75 -2.46 -11.93
CA SER A 64 -17.08 -2.96 -10.59
C SER A 64 -17.86 -4.28 -10.60
N ARG A 65 -17.92 -4.98 -11.74
CA ARG A 65 -18.56 -6.29 -11.88
C ARG A 65 -17.58 -7.41 -11.57
N GLY A 66 -18.10 -8.54 -11.07
CA GLY A 66 -17.31 -9.73 -10.78
C GLY A 66 -16.87 -9.85 -9.34
N GLY A 67 -15.76 -10.54 -9.12
CA GLY A 67 -15.17 -10.79 -7.81
C GLY A 67 -14.22 -9.69 -7.32
N THR A 68 -13.29 -10.08 -6.43
CA THR A 68 -12.33 -9.16 -5.83
C THR A 68 -10.97 -9.85 -5.76
N ALA A 69 -10.08 -9.60 -6.73
CA ALA A 69 -8.72 -10.13 -6.80
C ALA A 69 -7.71 -9.14 -6.17
N MET A 70 -7.98 -8.68 -4.95
CA MET A 70 -7.19 -7.67 -4.25
C MET A 70 -5.75 -8.12 -4.00
N ARG A 71 -5.53 -9.37 -3.58
CA ARG A 71 -4.19 -9.88 -3.27
C ARG A 71 -3.31 -9.98 -4.52
N ASP A 72 -3.90 -10.38 -5.65
CA ASP A 72 -3.19 -10.44 -6.93
C ASP A 72 -2.86 -9.01 -7.43
N ALA A 73 -3.77 -8.05 -7.24
CA ALA A 73 -3.54 -6.64 -7.55
C ALA A 73 -2.40 -6.04 -6.70
N ILE A 74 -2.37 -6.33 -5.40
CA ILE A 74 -1.27 -5.90 -4.52
C ILE A 74 0.05 -6.54 -4.97
N ARG A 75 0.06 -7.83 -5.30
CA ARG A 75 1.26 -8.52 -5.79
C ARG A 75 1.76 -7.89 -7.09
N MET A 76 0.89 -7.70 -8.07
CA MET A 76 1.21 -7.04 -9.34
C MET A 76 1.77 -5.64 -9.11
N SER A 77 1.16 -4.86 -8.20
CA SER A 77 1.62 -3.52 -7.85
C SER A 77 3.00 -3.51 -7.21
N ILE A 78 3.29 -4.47 -6.32
CA ILE A 78 4.61 -4.63 -5.70
C ILE A 78 5.67 -4.96 -6.76
N ASP A 79 5.37 -5.90 -7.65
CA ASP A 79 6.29 -6.31 -8.71
C ASP A 79 6.55 -5.14 -9.67
N HIS A 80 5.51 -4.38 -10.04
CA HIS A 80 5.64 -3.16 -10.85
C HIS A 80 6.54 -2.10 -10.17
N LEU A 81 6.32 -1.83 -8.89
CA LEU A 81 7.16 -0.89 -8.11
C LEU A 81 8.61 -1.36 -8.00
N LYS A 82 8.86 -2.67 -7.88
CA LYS A 82 10.23 -3.21 -7.80
C LYS A 82 10.97 -3.08 -9.12
N GLU A 83 10.29 -3.36 -10.23
CA GLU A 83 10.90 -3.42 -11.54
C GLU A 83 11.04 -2.05 -12.22
N LYS A 84 10.09 -1.15 -11.99
CA LYS A 84 9.93 0.07 -12.79
C LYS A 84 10.14 1.36 -12.01
N ALA A 85 9.93 1.38 -10.69
CA ALA A 85 10.02 2.63 -9.93
C ALA A 85 11.46 3.12 -9.74
N HIS A 86 11.70 4.39 -10.07
CA HIS A 86 13.00 5.05 -9.95
C HIS A 86 13.21 5.71 -8.59
N LYS A 87 12.14 5.91 -7.82
CA LYS A 87 12.19 6.53 -6.49
C LYS A 87 12.43 5.49 -5.41
N ASP A 88 13.24 5.84 -4.41
CA ASP A 88 13.56 4.94 -3.29
C ASP A 88 12.35 4.66 -2.40
N LYS A 89 11.55 5.69 -2.13
CA LYS A 89 10.33 5.55 -1.33
C LYS A 89 9.20 5.01 -2.19
N LYS A 90 8.75 3.80 -1.87
CA LYS A 90 7.69 3.09 -2.58
C LYS A 90 6.50 2.90 -1.65
N VAL A 91 5.35 3.40 -2.06
CA VAL A 91 4.12 3.35 -1.27
C VAL A 91 2.97 2.82 -2.12
N LEU A 92 2.16 1.97 -1.54
CA LEU A 92 0.93 1.45 -2.13
C LEU A 92 -0.25 1.82 -1.24
N VAL A 93 -1.29 2.42 -1.81
CA VAL A 93 -2.56 2.67 -1.13
C VAL A 93 -3.62 1.75 -1.71
N VAL A 94 -4.12 0.84 -0.88
CA VAL A 94 -5.13 -0.15 -1.26
C VAL A 94 -6.50 0.31 -0.78
N VAL A 95 -7.48 0.38 -1.68
CA VAL A 95 -8.87 0.71 -1.32
C VAL A 95 -9.78 -0.39 -1.82
N THR A 96 -10.61 -0.95 -0.93
CA THR A 96 -11.58 -2.00 -1.26
C THR A 96 -12.82 -1.89 -0.38
N ASP A 97 -13.95 -2.36 -0.87
CA ASP A 97 -15.22 -2.46 -0.14
C ASP A 97 -15.59 -3.91 0.20
N GLY A 98 -14.74 -4.87 -0.15
CA GLY A 98 -15.03 -6.29 0.03
C GLY A 98 -13.84 -7.15 0.43
N ASN A 99 -14.17 -8.41 0.73
CA ASN A 99 -13.19 -9.44 0.98
C ASN A 99 -12.69 -10.03 -0.34
N ASP A 100 -11.42 -10.39 -0.38
CA ASP A 100 -10.79 -11.06 -1.49
C ASP A 100 -11.38 -12.48 -1.70
N ASN A 101 -11.91 -12.74 -2.88
CA ASN A 101 -12.55 -14.00 -3.25
C ASN A 101 -12.11 -14.57 -4.61
N SER A 102 -11.25 -13.86 -5.35
CA SER A 102 -10.82 -14.24 -6.70
C SER A 102 -9.31 -14.42 -6.84
N SER A 103 -8.52 -13.95 -5.89
CA SER A 103 -7.05 -14.03 -5.99
C SER A 103 -6.51 -15.45 -5.90
N LEU A 104 -5.46 -15.71 -6.66
CA LEU A 104 -4.67 -16.94 -6.62
C LEU A 104 -3.59 -16.90 -5.53
N VAL A 105 -3.06 -15.72 -5.21
CA VAL A 105 -2.03 -15.53 -4.17
C VAL A 105 -2.65 -15.70 -2.78
N SER A 106 -2.02 -16.53 -1.93
CA SER A 106 -2.42 -16.64 -0.53
C SER A 106 -2.01 -15.39 0.28
N LEU A 107 -2.76 -15.08 1.35
CA LEU A 107 -2.43 -13.95 2.22
C LEU A 107 -1.03 -14.09 2.84
N GLU A 108 -0.67 -15.30 3.27
CA GLU A 108 0.64 -15.57 3.87
C GLU A 108 1.79 -15.27 2.91
N ASN A 109 1.70 -15.75 1.66
CA ASN A 109 2.70 -15.49 0.64
C ASN A 109 2.77 -14.01 0.29
N LEU A 110 1.63 -13.32 0.23
CA LEU A 110 1.59 -11.89 -0.03
C LEU A 110 2.23 -11.09 1.10
N VAL A 111 1.92 -11.37 2.36
CA VAL A 111 2.53 -10.71 3.54
C VAL A 111 4.05 -10.89 3.50
N LYS A 112 4.54 -12.11 3.27
CA LYS A 112 5.97 -12.40 3.15
C LYS A 112 6.63 -11.60 2.02
N SER A 113 6.05 -11.61 0.83
CA SER A 113 6.59 -10.86 -0.31
C SER A 113 6.53 -9.35 -0.09
N SER A 114 5.48 -8.84 0.56
CA SER A 114 5.35 -7.43 0.93
C SER A 114 6.47 -7.00 1.90
N GLN A 115 6.78 -7.81 2.92
CA GLN A 115 7.90 -7.55 3.83
C GLN A 115 9.26 -7.52 3.13
N GLN A 116 9.42 -8.33 2.08
CA GLN A 116 10.65 -8.39 1.28
C GLN A 116 10.77 -7.25 0.26
N SER A 117 9.65 -6.62 -0.11
CA SER A 117 9.62 -5.63 -1.20
C SER A 117 10.13 -4.25 -0.80
N GLY A 118 10.12 -3.92 0.49
CA GLY A 118 10.36 -2.55 0.96
C GLY A 118 9.24 -1.55 0.66
N VAL A 119 8.13 -2.01 0.07
CA VAL A 119 6.95 -1.18 -0.23
C VAL A 119 6.13 -0.97 1.04
N LEU A 120 5.77 0.27 1.33
CA LEU A 120 4.85 0.62 2.41
C LEU A 120 3.41 0.46 1.95
N ILE A 121 2.58 -0.27 2.70
CA ILE A 121 1.19 -0.51 2.33
C ILE A 121 0.25 0.21 3.30
N TYR A 122 -0.51 1.18 2.79
CA TYR A 122 -1.68 1.74 3.47
C TYR A 122 -2.94 1.08 2.91
N SER A 123 -3.92 0.83 3.79
CA SER A 123 -5.15 0.16 3.40
C SER A 123 -6.37 0.94 3.87
N VAL A 124 -7.38 1.06 3.01
CA VAL A 124 -8.69 1.63 3.35
C VAL A 124 -9.77 0.61 3.02
N GLY A 125 -10.43 0.08 4.02
CA GLY A 125 -11.51 -0.90 3.89
C GLY A 125 -12.87 -0.24 4.14
N LEU A 126 -13.69 -0.07 3.09
CA LEU A 126 -15.07 0.45 3.17
C LEU A 126 -16.07 -0.68 3.41
N LEU A 127 -15.83 -1.47 4.44
CA LEU A 127 -16.45 -2.76 4.68
C LEU A 127 -17.92 -2.61 5.11
N SER A 128 -18.80 -3.49 4.59
CA SER A 128 -20.21 -3.51 4.95
C SER A 128 -20.44 -4.19 6.30
N GLU A 129 -21.29 -3.59 7.14
CA GLU A 129 -21.72 -4.22 8.39
C GLU A 129 -22.66 -5.41 8.17
N GLU A 130 -23.32 -5.50 7.01
CA GLU A 130 -24.24 -6.57 6.65
C GLU A 130 -23.52 -7.90 6.45
N GLU A 131 -22.31 -7.88 5.88
CA GLU A 131 -21.47 -9.05 5.63
C GLU A 131 -20.37 -9.24 6.70
N ARG A 132 -20.74 -9.30 7.97
CA ARG A 132 -19.81 -9.27 9.12
C ARG A 132 -18.66 -10.27 9.05
N ARG A 133 -18.85 -11.48 8.50
CA ARG A 133 -17.78 -12.49 8.40
C ARG A 133 -16.76 -12.10 7.34
N GLU A 134 -17.22 -11.66 6.20
CA GLU A 134 -16.38 -11.23 5.08
C GLU A 134 -15.66 -9.93 5.44
N ALA A 135 -16.35 -8.97 6.06
CA ALA A 135 -15.77 -7.74 6.56
C ALA A 135 -14.61 -8.02 7.54
N LYS A 136 -14.80 -8.93 8.52
CA LYS A 136 -13.72 -9.32 9.45
C LYS A 136 -12.53 -10.01 8.77
N ARG A 137 -12.75 -10.77 7.71
CA ARG A 137 -11.66 -11.39 6.93
C ARG A 137 -10.87 -10.33 6.17
N ALA A 138 -11.57 -9.42 5.49
CA ALA A 138 -10.96 -8.29 4.79
C ALA A 138 -10.18 -7.39 5.76
N GLU A 139 -10.78 -7.03 6.90
CA GLU A 139 -10.14 -6.25 7.95
C GLU A 139 -8.81 -6.86 8.42
N ARG A 140 -8.82 -8.17 8.75
CA ARG A 140 -7.60 -8.88 9.18
C ARG A 140 -6.54 -8.92 8.09
N ALA A 141 -6.92 -9.14 6.82
CA ALA A 141 -5.99 -9.18 5.71
C ALA A 141 -5.33 -7.82 5.46
N LEU A 142 -6.15 -6.77 5.42
CA LEU A 142 -5.69 -5.39 5.23
C LEU A 142 -4.80 -4.92 6.38
N ALA A 143 -5.20 -5.21 7.62
CA ALA A 143 -4.41 -4.87 8.82
C ALA A 143 -3.07 -5.61 8.82
N ALA A 144 -3.05 -6.91 8.50
CA ALA A 144 -1.83 -7.71 8.45
C ALA A 144 -0.82 -7.18 7.41
N LEU A 145 -1.29 -6.79 6.24
CA LEU A 145 -0.44 -6.22 5.18
C LEU A 145 0.15 -4.86 5.58
N ALA A 146 -0.68 -3.98 6.15
CA ALA A 146 -0.24 -2.68 6.62
C ALA A 146 0.77 -2.80 7.76
N GLU A 147 0.49 -3.61 8.78
CA GLU A 147 1.38 -3.84 9.93
C GLU A 147 2.71 -4.46 9.50
N ALA A 148 2.68 -5.44 8.61
CA ALA A 148 3.87 -6.12 8.14
C ALA A 148 4.85 -5.18 7.44
N THR A 149 4.36 -4.15 6.76
CA THR A 149 5.13 -3.18 5.97
C THR A 149 5.42 -1.86 6.69
N GLY A 150 4.76 -1.61 7.82
CA GLY A 150 4.89 -0.37 8.61
C GLY A 150 3.95 0.75 8.17
N GLY A 151 2.95 0.44 7.35
CA GLY A 151 1.86 1.34 7.01
C GLY A 151 0.73 1.34 8.04
N GLU A 152 -0.46 1.70 7.62
CA GLU A 152 -1.66 1.79 8.47
C GLU A 152 -2.90 1.32 7.71
N ALA A 153 -3.80 0.62 8.41
CA ALA A 153 -5.09 0.23 7.88
C ALA A 153 -6.20 1.09 8.51
N PHE A 154 -7.10 1.59 7.67
CA PHE A 154 -8.23 2.43 8.06
C PHE A 154 -9.54 1.72 7.69
N PHE A 155 -10.49 1.77 8.62
CA PHE A 155 -11.81 1.17 8.44
C PHE A 155 -12.88 2.21 8.78
N PRO A 156 -13.09 3.21 7.88
CA PRO A 156 -14.09 4.25 8.11
C PRO A 156 -15.49 3.65 8.12
N LYS A 157 -16.34 4.15 9.02
CA LYS A 157 -17.76 3.77 9.07
C LYS A 157 -18.58 4.49 8.02
N ASP A 158 -18.14 5.70 7.67
CA ASP A 158 -18.77 6.52 6.65
C ASP A 158 -17.76 6.89 5.56
N VAL A 159 -18.20 6.81 4.31
CA VAL A 159 -17.37 7.14 3.15
C VAL A 159 -16.93 8.62 3.13
N SER A 160 -17.61 9.51 3.84
CA SER A 160 -17.18 10.92 4.00
C SER A 160 -15.86 11.08 4.76
N GLU A 161 -15.43 10.06 5.52
CA GLU A 161 -14.16 10.08 6.23
C GLU A 161 -12.95 9.82 5.30
N VAL A 162 -13.18 9.32 4.08
CA VAL A 162 -12.11 8.86 3.18
C VAL A 162 -11.20 10.01 2.75
N GLU A 163 -11.75 11.20 2.53
CA GLU A 163 -10.97 12.40 2.20
C GLU A 163 -10.02 12.79 3.35
N ARG A 164 -10.52 12.78 4.59
CA ARG A 164 -9.69 13.01 5.77
C ARG A 164 -8.58 11.96 5.92
N ILE A 165 -8.89 10.70 5.62
CA ILE A 165 -7.91 9.61 5.61
C ILE A 165 -6.84 9.86 4.55
N ALA A 166 -7.22 10.29 3.34
CA ALA A 166 -6.27 10.64 2.27
C ALA A 166 -5.26 11.70 2.73
N HIS A 167 -5.71 12.77 3.37
CA HIS A 167 -4.83 13.79 3.94
C HIS A 167 -3.91 13.23 5.04
N VAL A 168 -4.40 12.33 5.89
CA VAL A 168 -3.58 11.66 6.92
C VAL A 168 -2.51 10.80 6.29
N VAL A 169 -2.87 10.00 5.29
CA VAL A 169 -1.93 9.14 4.54
C VAL A 169 -0.87 9.99 3.84
N ALA A 170 -1.27 11.06 3.12
CA ALA A 170 -0.34 11.98 2.46
C ALA A 170 0.65 12.58 3.45
N ARG A 171 0.18 13.00 4.62
CA ARG A 171 1.03 13.54 5.69
C ARG A 171 2.00 12.48 6.23
N ASN A 172 1.51 11.27 6.47
CA ASN A 172 2.33 10.16 6.98
C ASN A 172 3.43 9.81 5.97
N ILE A 173 3.10 9.75 4.68
CA ILE A 173 4.07 9.49 3.62
C ILE A 173 5.16 10.56 3.60
N ARG A 174 4.81 11.84 3.74
CA ARG A 174 5.78 12.94 3.70
C ARG A 174 6.65 13.05 4.94
N ASN A 175 6.12 12.71 6.12
CA ASN A 175 6.80 12.90 7.40
C ASN A 175 7.41 11.61 7.95
N GLN A 176 8.05 10.81 7.11
CA GLN A 176 8.73 9.59 7.52
C GLN A 176 10.20 9.85 7.85
N TYR A 177 10.68 9.14 8.86
CA TYR A 177 12.12 9.06 9.18
C TYR A 177 12.72 7.81 8.55
N SER A 178 13.84 7.96 7.85
CA SER A 178 14.65 6.83 7.40
C SER A 178 15.76 6.59 8.43
N ILE A 179 15.72 5.43 9.07
CA ILE A 179 16.72 5.03 10.06
C ILE A 179 17.51 3.86 9.49
N VAL A 180 18.81 4.05 9.31
CA VAL A 180 19.73 3.01 8.85
C VAL A 180 20.51 2.47 10.05
N TYR A 181 20.66 1.15 10.14
CA TYR A 181 21.45 0.50 11.17
C TYR A 181 22.13 -0.75 10.62
N THR A 182 23.25 -1.12 11.21
CA THR A 182 23.94 -2.39 10.93
C THR A 182 23.49 -3.43 11.96
N PRO A 183 22.88 -4.55 11.55
CA PRO A 183 22.45 -5.57 12.50
C PRO A 183 23.67 -6.25 13.13
N ALA A 184 23.58 -6.58 14.42
CA ALA A 184 24.65 -7.30 15.13
C ALA A 184 24.89 -8.70 14.54
N ASN A 185 23.82 -9.39 14.13
CA ASN A 185 23.94 -10.63 13.35
C ASN A 185 23.87 -10.31 11.86
N GLN A 186 24.99 -10.44 11.16
CA GLN A 186 25.11 -10.17 9.72
C GLN A 186 24.95 -11.41 8.83
N SER A 187 24.64 -12.58 9.40
CA SER A 187 24.41 -13.79 8.60
C SER A 187 23.23 -13.61 7.65
N MET A 188 23.43 -13.91 6.38
CA MET A 188 22.38 -13.90 5.34
C MET A 188 21.75 -15.30 5.21
N ASP A 189 21.14 -15.78 6.30
CA ASP A 189 20.61 -17.12 6.45
C ASP A 189 19.14 -17.28 6.05
N GLY A 190 18.53 -16.20 5.51
CA GLY A 190 17.12 -16.19 5.11
C GLY A 190 16.14 -16.14 6.28
N SER A 191 16.61 -16.11 7.54
CA SER A 191 15.73 -16.06 8.70
C SER A 191 15.04 -14.70 8.83
N PHE A 192 13.84 -14.70 9.41
CA PHE A 192 13.12 -13.47 9.72
C PHE A 192 13.74 -12.78 10.94
N ARG A 193 14.04 -11.50 10.81
CA ARG A 193 14.59 -10.62 11.84
C ARG A 193 13.55 -9.61 12.27
N GLN A 194 13.03 -9.74 13.48
CA GLN A 194 12.08 -8.79 14.03
C GLN A 194 12.73 -7.44 14.34
N ILE A 195 12.04 -6.35 13.99
CA ILE A 195 12.44 -4.98 14.32
C ILE A 195 11.48 -4.43 15.37
N ARG A 196 12.05 -3.80 16.39
CA ARG A 196 11.29 -3.03 17.37
C ARG A 196 11.93 -1.66 17.53
N VAL A 197 11.19 -0.62 17.20
CA VAL A 197 11.60 0.77 17.40
C VAL A 197 10.81 1.37 18.54
N VAL A 198 11.48 2.04 19.45
CA VAL A 198 10.86 2.74 20.58
C VAL A 198 11.28 4.20 20.53
N ALA A 199 10.35 5.11 20.37
CA ALA A 199 10.58 6.53 20.50
C ALA A 199 10.29 6.97 21.95
N LYS A 200 11.17 7.78 22.51
CA LYS A 200 11.00 8.39 23.84
C LYS A 200 10.87 9.91 23.65
N GLY A 201 9.89 10.51 24.30
CA GLY A 201 9.68 11.95 24.23
C GLY A 201 8.37 12.38 24.86
N PRO A 202 8.12 13.69 24.93
CA PRO A 202 6.84 14.22 25.40
C PRO A 202 5.67 13.67 24.59
N GLY A 203 4.57 13.31 25.26
CA GLY A 203 3.36 12.78 24.62
C GLY A 203 3.40 11.32 24.20
N SER A 204 4.44 10.55 24.60
CA SER A 204 4.55 9.11 24.29
C SER A 204 4.31 8.81 22.80
N PRO A 205 5.20 9.22 21.89
CA PRO A 205 4.98 9.12 20.45
C PRO A 205 4.76 7.66 20.01
N THR A 206 3.73 7.44 19.21
CA THR A 206 3.45 6.14 18.59
C THR A 206 4.39 5.93 17.41
N VAL A 207 5.08 4.79 17.39
CA VAL A 207 5.99 4.42 16.30
C VAL A 207 5.29 3.41 15.39
N ARG A 208 5.32 3.69 14.08
CA ARG A 208 4.96 2.73 13.03
C ARG A 208 6.21 2.41 12.23
N THR A 209 6.50 1.14 12.08
CA THR A 209 7.64 0.63 11.30
C THR A 209 7.33 -0.78 10.83
N ARG A 210 8.02 -1.24 9.80
CA ARG A 210 7.91 -2.65 9.39
C ARG A 210 8.20 -3.58 10.57
N SER A 211 7.48 -4.69 10.66
CA SER A 211 7.60 -5.65 11.76
C SER A 211 8.95 -6.40 11.78
N GLY A 212 9.64 -6.44 10.62
CA GLY A 212 10.93 -7.09 10.49
C GLY A 212 11.39 -7.18 9.03
N TYR A 213 12.39 -8.00 8.79
CA TYR A 213 12.92 -8.29 7.46
C TYR A 213 13.46 -9.72 7.39
N TYR A 214 13.59 -10.26 6.19
CA TYR A 214 14.29 -11.51 5.95
C TYR A 214 15.76 -11.24 5.65
N ALA A 215 16.70 -11.94 6.32
CA ALA A 215 18.12 -11.77 6.14
C ALA A 215 18.59 -12.41 4.83
N THR A 216 18.27 -11.78 3.69
CA THR A 216 18.61 -12.20 2.34
C THR A 216 19.53 -11.16 1.67
N PRO A 217 20.40 -11.56 0.72
CA PRO A 217 21.30 -10.65 0.01
C PRO A 217 20.58 -9.48 -0.68
N ASP A 218 19.37 -9.70 -1.22
CA ASP A 218 18.58 -8.67 -1.93
C ASP A 218 18.15 -7.52 -1.01
N GLN A 219 17.88 -7.80 0.27
CA GLN A 219 17.50 -6.78 1.24
C GLN A 219 18.71 -5.98 1.76
N ALA A 220 19.88 -6.55 1.77
CA ALA A 220 21.12 -5.85 2.13
C ALA A 220 21.46 -4.76 1.10
N ASN A 221 21.24 -5.03 -0.19
CA ASN A 221 21.52 -4.08 -1.27
C ASN A 221 20.54 -2.89 -1.29
N SER A 222 19.27 -3.10 -0.96
CA SER A 222 18.28 -2.00 -0.89
C SER A 222 18.61 -0.98 0.22
N SER A 223 19.24 -1.44 1.30
CA SER A 223 19.66 -0.57 2.41
C SER A 223 20.96 0.22 2.12
N ALA A 224 21.82 -0.30 1.24
CA ALA A 224 23.08 0.34 0.90
C ALA A 224 22.93 1.50 -0.10
N HIS A 225 21.96 1.45 -0.99
CA HIS A 225 21.70 2.54 -1.94
C HIS A 225 21.14 3.82 -1.29
N THR A 226 20.46 3.71 -0.17
CA THR A 226 19.91 4.87 0.56
C THR A 226 20.98 5.66 1.33
N ALA A 227 22.17 5.10 1.52
CA ALA A 227 23.26 5.71 2.33
C ALA A 227 24.25 6.57 1.52
N LEU A 228 24.14 6.66 0.19
CA LEU A 228 25.18 7.27 -0.68
C LEU A 228 24.74 8.53 -1.44
N ASN A 229 23.59 9.13 -1.16
CA ASN A 229 23.24 10.44 -1.71
C ASN A 229 23.05 11.48 -0.60
N PRO A 230 23.96 12.46 -0.48
CA PRO A 230 23.82 13.60 0.41
C PRO A 230 22.74 14.58 -0.07
#